data_cd975c2ae33f0cbf58c3f6a12b2a0cd3
#
_entry.id   cd975c2ae33f0cbf58c3f6a12b2a0cd3
#
_cell.length_a   1.000
_cell.length_b   1.000
_cell.length_c   1.000
_cell.angle_alpha   90.00
_cell.angle_beta   90.00
_cell.angle_gamma   90.00
#
_symmetry.space_group_name_H-M   'P 1'
#
loop_
_entity.id
_entity.type
_entity.pdbx_description
1 polymer ?
#
loop_
_entity_poly.entity_id
_entity_poly.type
_entity_poly.pdbx_seq_one_letter_code
_entity_poly.pdbx_strand_id
1 'polypeptide(L)'
;LRRYGIVMTYLPLDIPPGVVRGANPDDAQGRWYDSNLVRWRDGRMEPVGGWSRLISSPFDAIPRRVHQWRTNDNLLQTIVGTDAKLHSYDDGNWTDVSPDGLQEFFVGGSGFGAGPYGDSTYGTPRASGITTLSPKRPMWSFANWGEDVLIVNSSDGRLLFLDASTPGG
;
A
#
# COMPACT_ATOMS: atom_id res chain seq x y z
N LEU A 1 39.56 34.80 42.00
CA LEU A 1 38.48 34.49 41.05
C LEU A 1 37.68 33.33 41.63
N ARG A 2 36.47 33.62 42.21
CA ARG A 2 35.51 32.58 42.64
C ARG A 2 34.83 32.00 41.39
N ARG A 3 35.06 30.72 41.14
CA ARG A 3 34.28 29.97 40.14
C ARG A 3 32.90 29.65 40.74
N TYR A 4 31.88 30.28 40.24
CA TYR A 4 30.50 29.87 40.49
C TYR A 4 30.23 28.62 39.62
N GLY A 5 30.17 27.46 40.26
CA GLY A 5 29.69 26.24 39.60
C GLY A 5 28.18 26.35 39.46
N ILE A 6 27.66 26.29 38.24
CA ILE A 6 26.22 26.17 37.98
C ILE A 6 25.87 24.71 38.32
N VAL A 7 25.19 24.51 39.44
CA VAL A 7 24.61 23.21 39.76
C VAL A 7 23.31 23.13 39.03
N MET A 8 23.24 22.36 37.93
CA MET A 8 21.97 22.04 37.28
C MET A 8 21.24 21.02 38.15
N THR A 9 20.17 21.46 38.76
CA THR A 9 19.24 20.58 39.48
C THR A 9 18.25 20.00 38.49
N TYR A 10 18.28 18.70 38.30
CA TYR A 10 17.22 18.02 37.49
C TYR A 10 15.96 17.97 38.32
N LEU A 11 14.89 18.58 37.79
CA LEU A 11 13.55 18.43 38.33
C LEU A 11 12.90 17.23 37.64
N PRO A 12 12.62 16.13 38.34
CA PRO A 12 11.86 15.04 37.75
C PRO A 12 10.44 15.48 37.51
N LEU A 13 10.01 15.42 36.26
CA LEU A 13 8.65 15.72 35.84
C LEU A 13 7.92 14.41 35.58
N ASP A 14 7.00 14.04 36.47
CA ASP A 14 6.17 12.86 36.33
C ASP A 14 4.80 13.27 35.73
N ILE A 15 4.67 13.11 34.42
CA ILE A 15 3.44 13.41 33.72
C ILE A 15 2.78 12.07 33.32
N PRO A 16 1.55 11.81 33.80
CA PRO A 16 0.85 10.57 33.44
C PRO A 16 0.69 10.42 31.93
N PRO A 17 0.72 9.18 31.42
CA PRO A 17 0.55 8.92 30.00
C PRO A 17 -0.88 9.24 29.54
N GLY A 18 -1.02 9.61 28.27
CA GLY A 18 -2.30 9.90 27.65
C GLY A 18 -2.58 11.39 27.45
N VAL A 19 -3.54 11.68 26.58
CA VAL A 19 -3.96 13.04 26.21
C VAL A 19 -5.36 13.32 26.71
N VAL A 20 -5.57 14.43 27.35
CA VAL A 20 -6.87 14.89 27.86
C VAL A 20 -7.38 16.02 26.97
N ARG A 21 -8.23 15.71 26.00
CA ARG A 21 -8.78 16.67 25.01
C ARG A 21 -10.20 17.15 25.31
N GLY A 22 -10.90 16.53 26.25
CA GLY A 22 -12.31 16.78 26.52
C GLY A 22 -12.62 17.98 27.41
N ALA A 23 -11.60 18.69 27.90
CA ALA A 23 -11.73 19.77 28.86
C ALA A 23 -10.98 21.04 28.38
N ASN A 24 -11.19 22.14 29.09
CA ASN A 24 -10.40 23.34 28.91
C ASN A 24 -8.90 23.03 29.14
N PRO A 25 -7.95 23.66 28.43
CA PRO A 25 -6.53 23.49 28.66
C PRO A 25 -6.10 23.64 30.13
N ASP A 26 -6.79 24.48 30.89
CA ASP A 26 -6.54 24.71 32.31
C ASP A 26 -6.93 23.49 33.17
N ASP A 27 -7.88 22.68 32.73
CA ASP A 27 -8.31 21.47 33.43
C ASP A 27 -7.33 20.28 33.21
N ALA A 28 -6.48 20.43 32.20
CA ALA A 28 -5.45 19.45 31.88
C ALA A 28 -4.13 19.67 32.63
N GLN A 29 -4.12 20.46 33.72
CA GLN A 29 -2.92 20.71 34.50
C GLN A 29 -2.25 19.41 34.97
N GLY A 30 -0.94 19.31 34.70
CA GLY A 30 -0.18 18.10 34.98
C GLY A 30 -0.42 16.92 34.02
N ARG A 31 -1.11 17.16 32.91
CA ARG A 31 -1.35 16.18 31.86
C ARG A 31 -1.05 16.74 30.48
N TRP A 32 -0.94 15.84 29.52
CA TRP A 32 -0.80 16.22 28.11
C TRP A 32 -2.14 16.67 27.56
N TYR A 33 -2.23 17.88 27.07
CA TYR A 33 -3.44 18.41 26.41
C TYR A 33 -3.53 18.00 24.94
N ASP A 34 -2.37 18.01 24.25
CA ASP A 34 -2.25 17.58 22.87
C ASP A 34 -0.92 16.85 22.62
N SER A 35 -0.91 15.98 21.62
CA SER A 35 0.30 15.30 21.18
C SER A 35 0.20 14.95 19.72
N ASN A 36 1.33 14.96 19.02
CA ASN A 36 1.43 14.58 17.62
C ASN A 36 2.66 13.70 17.41
N LEU A 37 2.52 12.64 16.60
CA LEU A 37 3.57 11.69 16.25
C LEU A 37 4.22 10.98 17.45
N VAL A 38 3.49 10.84 18.55
CA VAL A 38 3.93 10.11 19.74
C VAL A 38 2.91 9.03 20.12
N ARG A 39 3.42 8.01 20.78
CA ARG A 39 2.64 6.94 21.43
C ARG A 39 3.16 6.73 22.84
N TRP A 40 2.31 6.20 23.70
CA TRP A 40 2.73 5.76 25.05
C TRP A 40 2.83 4.25 25.06
N ARG A 41 3.97 3.77 25.54
CA ARG A 41 4.22 2.36 25.76
C ARG A 41 4.81 2.18 27.14
N ASP A 42 4.23 1.32 27.97
CA ASP A 42 4.66 1.06 29.34
C ASP A 42 4.85 2.37 30.17
N GLY A 43 3.91 3.33 29.99
CA GLY A 43 3.96 4.62 30.68
C GLY A 43 4.97 5.62 30.12
N ARG A 44 5.74 5.25 29.09
CA ARG A 44 6.74 6.13 28.45
C ARG A 44 6.21 6.67 27.14
N MET A 45 6.56 7.92 26.87
CA MET A 45 6.30 8.54 25.59
C MET A 45 7.40 8.14 24.58
N GLU A 46 7.00 7.60 23.45
CA GLU A 46 7.88 7.23 22.34
C GLU A 46 7.41 7.91 21.07
N PRO A 47 8.31 8.30 20.17
CA PRO A 47 7.91 8.74 18.84
C PRO A 47 7.24 7.60 18.08
N VAL A 48 6.19 7.92 17.34
CA VAL A 48 5.65 6.99 16.34
C VAL A 48 6.69 6.89 15.23
N GLY A 49 7.19 5.68 15.00
CA GLY A 49 8.13 5.43 13.90
C GLY A 49 7.53 5.86 12.55
N GLY A 50 8.37 6.33 11.66
CA GLY A 50 7.96 6.65 10.29
C GLY A 50 7.73 5.41 9.45
N TRP A 51 7.16 5.61 8.25
CA TRP A 51 7.06 4.58 7.23
C TRP A 51 8.39 4.52 6.47
N SER A 52 8.94 3.34 6.33
CA SER A 52 10.02 3.10 5.39
C SER A 52 9.47 2.36 4.16
N ARG A 53 10.02 2.71 3.01
CA ARG A 53 9.66 2.00 1.78
C ARG A 53 10.24 0.59 1.84
N LEU A 54 9.39 -0.43 1.67
CA LEU A 54 9.83 -1.83 1.66
C LEU A 54 10.69 -2.12 0.42
N ILE A 55 10.33 -1.51 -0.71
CA ILE A 55 10.99 -1.72 -1.99
C ILE A 55 11.20 -0.38 -2.68
N SER A 56 12.35 -0.22 -3.34
CA SER A 56 12.71 1.03 -4.03
C SER A 56 12.00 1.21 -5.36
N SER A 57 11.69 0.12 -6.07
CA SER A 57 11.06 0.18 -7.38
C SER A 57 9.55 0.35 -7.28
N PRO A 58 8.95 1.33 -7.97
CA PRO A 58 7.51 1.44 -8.06
C PRO A 58 6.93 0.32 -8.95
N PHE A 59 5.66 0.03 -8.80
CA PHE A 59 4.93 -0.81 -9.75
C PHE A 59 4.71 -0.06 -11.07
N ASP A 60 4.67 -0.80 -12.17
CA ASP A 60 4.41 -0.26 -13.51
C ASP A 60 2.97 0.25 -13.66
N ALA A 61 2.05 -0.24 -12.82
CA ALA A 61 0.65 0.10 -12.85
C ALA A 61 0.09 0.28 -11.43
N ILE A 62 -1.14 0.78 -11.33
CA ILE A 62 -1.77 1.07 -10.05
C ILE A 62 -2.07 -0.23 -9.31
N PRO A 63 -1.56 -0.43 -8.08
CA PRO A 63 -1.91 -1.59 -7.27
C PRO A 63 -3.38 -1.52 -6.86
N ARG A 64 -4.11 -2.61 -7.05
CA ARG A 64 -5.54 -2.73 -6.78
C ARG A 64 -5.85 -3.54 -5.55
N ARG A 65 -5.09 -4.58 -5.32
CA ARG A 65 -5.27 -5.46 -4.17
C ARG A 65 -3.95 -6.09 -3.76
N VAL A 66 -3.76 -6.22 -2.46
CA VAL A 66 -2.67 -6.97 -1.85
C VAL A 66 -3.27 -8.13 -1.06
N HIS A 67 -2.59 -9.25 -1.10
CA HIS A 67 -2.91 -10.41 -0.28
C HIS A 67 -1.64 -10.97 0.35
N GLN A 68 -1.72 -11.33 1.62
CA GLN A 68 -0.60 -11.90 2.37
C GLN A 68 -1.05 -13.18 3.04
N TRP A 69 -0.20 -14.18 3.00
CA TRP A 69 -0.42 -15.44 3.70
C TRP A 69 0.90 -16.03 4.16
N ARG A 70 0.82 -17.11 4.91
CA ARG A 70 1.99 -17.87 5.33
C ARG A 70 1.93 -19.27 4.74
N THR A 71 3.08 -19.73 4.26
CA THR A 71 3.30 -21.11 3.84
C THR A 71 3.40 -22.04 5.06
N ASN A 72 3.41 -23.34 4.83
CA ASN A 72 3.61 -24.34 5.89
C ASN A 72 4.97 -24.17 6.60
N ASP A 73 5.97 -23.67 5.90
CA ASP A 73 7.30 -23.33 6.44
C ASP A 73 7.33 -21.99 7.18
N ASN A 74 6.13 -21.41 7.42
CA ASN A 74 5.96 -20.11 8.10
C ASN A 74 6.60 -18.91 7.38
N LEU A 75 6.91 -19.03 6.09
CA LEU A 75 7.36 -17.91 5.26
C LEU A 75 6.18 -17.00 4.93
N LEU A 76 6.41 -15.71 5.03
CA LEU A 76 5.42 -14.69 4.67
C LEU A 76 5.49 -14.41 3.17
N GLN A 77 4.45 -14.80 2.46
CA GLN A 77 4.28 -14.51 1.04
C GLN A 77 3.37 -13.30 0.86
N THR A 78 3.63 -12.51 -0.15
CA THR A 78 2.80 -11.35 -0.49
C THR A 78 2.60 -11.29 -2.00
N ILE A 79 1.36 -11.11 -2.42
CA ILE A 79 0.99 -10.95 -3.82
C ILE A 79 0.22 -9.65 -4.01
N VAL A 80 0.49 -8.97 -5.12
CA VAL A 80 -0.15 -7.70 -5.49
C VAL A 80 -0.68 -7.79 -6.90
N GLY A 81 -1.99 -7.62 -7.02
CA GLY A 81 -2.65 -7.43 -8.32
C GLY A 81 -2.69 -5.95 -8.68
N THR A 82 -2.16 -5.60 -9.83
CA THR A 82 -2.22 -4.26 -10.42
C THR A 82 -3.25 -4.19 -11.55
N ASP A 83 -3.37 -3.05 -12.23
CA ASP A 83 -4.23 -2.94 -13.41
C ASP A 83 -3.76 -3.79 -14.59
N ALA A 84 -2.47 -4.08 -14.67
CA ALA A 84 -1.86 -4.77 -15.80
C ALA A 84 -1.29 -6.14 -15.43
N LYS A 85 -0.80 -6.30 -14.21
CA LYS A 85 0.06 -7.41 -13.84
C LYS A 85 -0.24 -7.97 -12.45
N LEU A 86 0.30 -9.14 -12.21
CA LEU A 86 0.32 -9.82 -10.93
C LEU A 86 1.76 -9.94 -10.47
N HIS A 87 2.07 -9.43 -9.29
CA HIS A 87 3.40 -9.46 -8.72
C HIS A 87 3.43 -10.25 -7.43
N SER A 88 4.40 -11.15 -7.31
CA SER A 88 4.73 -11.85 -6.07
C SER A 88 5.96 -11.21 -5.42
N TYR A 89 5.94 -11.11 -4.11
CA TYR A 89 7.08 -10.66 -3.32
C TYR A 89 7.76 -11.84 -2.66
N ASP A 90 9.02 -12.01 -2.96
CA ASP A 90 9.86 -13.00 -2.36
C ASP A 90 11.23 -12.40 -2.02
N ASP A 91 11.66 -12.55 -0.78
CA ASP A 91 12.98 -12.17 -0.24
C ASP A 91 13.51 -10.80 -0.72
N GLY A 92 12.67 -9.76 -0.63
CA GLY A 92 13.07 -8.39 -0.96
C GLY A 92 12.82 -7.98 -2.42
N ASN A 93 12.37 -8.88 -3.29
CA ASN A 93 12.15 -8.62 -4.70
C ASN A 93 10.70 -8.86 -5.12
N TRP A 94 10.25 -8.05 -6.08
CA TRP A 94 9.00 -8.30 -6.79
C TRP A 94 9.28 -9.07 -8.08
N THR A 95 8.60 -10.18 -8.25
CA THR A 95 8.63 -10.98 -9.47
C THR A 95 7.28 -10.87 -10.17
N ASP A 96 7.30 -10.70 -11.48
CA ASP A 96 6.09 -10.74 -12.31
C ASP A 96 5.66 -12.20 -12.46
N VAL A 97 4.49 -12.51 -11.91
CA VAL A 97 3.86 -13.84 -11.98
C VAL A 97 2.56 -13.80 -12.77
N SER A 98 2.45 -12.84 -13.66
CA SER A 98 1.28 -12.70 -14.52
C SER A 98 1.16 -13.90 -15.45
N PRO A 99 -0.05 -14.48 -15.57
CA PRO A 99 -0.27 -15.55 -16.53
C PRO A 99 -0.23 -15.02 -17.96
N ASP A 100 0.19 -15.87 -18.89
CA ASP A 100 0.17 -15.54 -20.30
C ASP A 100 -1.22 -15.10 -20.77
N GLY A 101 -1.24 -14.02 -21.56
CA GLY A 101 -2.46 -13.44 -22.10
C GLY A 101 -3.40 -12.84 -21.05
N LEU A 102 -2.86 -12.41 -19.91
CA LEU A 102 -3.63 -11.60 -18.96
C LEU A 102 -4.17 -10.35 -19.65
N GLN A 103 -5.47 -10.14 -19.53
CA GLN A 103 -6.12 -8.96 -20.11
C GLN A 103 -5.73 -7.72 -19.28
N GLU A 104 -4.92 -6.86 -19.85
CA GLU A 104 -4.60 -5.59 -19.24
C GLU A 104 -5.81 -4.67 -19.24
N PHE A 105 -5.99 -3.94 -18.12
CA PHE A 105 -6.97 -2.88 -18.07
C PHE A 105 -6.40 -1.63 -18.74
N PHE A 106 -6.85 -1.38 -19.95
CA PHE A 106 -6.45 -0.19 -20.68
C PHE A 106 -7.60 0.84 -20.73
N VAL A 107 -7.34 2.04 -20.26
CA VAL A 107 -8.25 3.19 -20.38
C VAL A 107 -7.94 3.91 -21.69
N GLY A 108 -8.25 3.26 -22.80
CA GLY A 108 -8.22 3.91 -24.08
C GLY A 108 -9.65 4.03 -24.61
N GLY A 109 -10.09 5.22 -24.90
CA GLY A 109 -11.38 5.46 -25.56
C GLY A 109 -11.23 5.45 -27.07
N SER A 110 -12.08 4.71 -27.78
CA SER A 110 -12.33 4.96 -29.20
C SER A 110 -13.55 5.88 -29.31
N GLY A 111 -13.49 6.89 -30.14
CA GLY A 111 -14.63 7.78 -30.37
C GLY A 111 -14.29 9.27 -30.20
N PHE A 112 -15.32 10.08 -30.30
CA PHE A 112 -15.18 11.53 -30.12
C PHE A 112 -14.81 11.86 -28.67
N GLY A 113 -13.74 12.61 -28.49
CA GLY A 113 -13.26 13.02 -27.16
C GLY A 113 -12.32 12.06 -26.49
N ALA A 114 -11.91 10.94 -27.10
CA ALA A 114 -10.91 10.04 -26.57
C ALA A 114 -9.50 10.53 -26.89
N GLY A 115 -8.60 10.57 -25.88
CA GLY A 115 -7.19 10.96 -25.98
C GLY A 115 -6.91 12.46 -25.78
N PRO A 116 -5.68 12.94 -26.04
CA PRO A 116 -5.30 14.34 -25.86
C PRO A 116 -6.15 15.29 -26.69
N TYR A 117 -6.47 16.44 -26.10
CA TYR A 117 -7.22 17.48 -26.79
C TYR A 117 -6.39 18.04 -27.97
N GLY A 118 -7.00 18.14 -29.16
CA GLY A 118 -6.34 18.70 -30.33
C GLY A 118 -5.56 17.73 -31.21
N ASP A 119 -5.59 16.43 -30.92
CA ASP A 119 -4.77 15.40 -31.60
C ASP A 119 -5.41 14.83 -32.88
N SER A 120 -6.56 15.32 -33.32
CA SER A 120 -7.16 14.94 -34.61
C SER A 120 -8.09 16.03 -35.14
N THR A 121 -8.38 15.98 -36.46
CA THR A 121 -9.31 16.89 -37.09
C THR A 121 -10.73 16.71 -36.61
N TYR A 122 -11.47 17.81 -36.45
CA TYR A 122 -12.87 17.80 -36.06
C TYR A 122 -13.70 16.92 -37.03
N GLY A 123 -14.50 16.05 -36.47
CA GLY A 123 -15.35 15.16 -37.25
C GLY A 123 -14.72 13.83 -37.68
N THR A 124 -13.44 13.62 -37.42
CA THR A 124 -12.76 12.35 -37.73
C THR A 124 -12.71 11.49 -36.48
N PRO A 125 -13.33 10.29 -36.44
CA PRO A 125 -13.12 9.36 -35.34
C PRO A 125 -11.68 8.88 -35.34
N ARG A 126 -11.10 8.73 -34.14
CA ARG A 126 -9.75 8.16 -34.03
C ARG A 126 -9.71 6.76 -34.61
N ALA A 127 -8.62 6.44 -35.27
CA ALA A 127 -8.36 5.09 -35.74
C ALA A 127 -8.44 4.14 -34.54
N SER A 128 -9.34 3.19 -34.63
CA SER A 128 -9.61 2.19 -33.59
C SER A 128 -8.43 1.23 -33.50
N GLY A 129 -7.42 1.59 -32.75
CA GLY A 129 -6.36 0.66 -32.32
C GLY A 129 -6.72 -0.12 -31.06
N ILE A 130 -7.84 0.19 -30.40
CA ILE A 130 -8.23 -0.34 -29.11
C ILE A 130 -9.58 -1.00 -29.25
N THR A 131 -9.55 -2.28 -29.53
CA THR A 131 -10.76 -3.08 -29.79
C THR A 131 -11.44 -3.65 -28.56
N THR A 132 -10.85 -3.48 -27.37
CA THR A 132 -11.41 -4.03 -26.14
C THR A 132 -11.35 -3.00 -25.01
N LEU A 133 -12.37 -2.16 -24.93
CA LEU A 133 -12.64 -1.39 -23.74
C LEU A 133 -13.36 -2.32 -22.75
N SER A 134 -12.66 -2.82 -21.78
CA SER A 134 -13.34 -3.27 -20.56
C SER A 134 -13.59 -2.04 -19.69
N PRO A 135 -14.80 -1.53 -19.57
CA PRO A 135 -15.11 -0.38 -18.71
C PRO A 135 -15.02 -0.75 -17.23
N LYS A 136 -14.78 -2.02 -16.93
CA LYS A 136 -14.66 -2.54 -15.58
C LYS A 136 -13.19 -2.55 -15.16
N ARG A 137 -12.89 -1.82 -14.11
CA ARG A 137 -11.57 -1.90 -13.47
C ARG A 137 -11.30 -3.33 -13.02
N PRO A 138 -10.09 -3.85 -13.19
CA PRO A 138 -9.75 -5.17 -12.74
C PRO A 138 -9.90 -5.24 -11.21
N MET A 139 -10.72 -6.16 -10.77
CA MET A 139 -10.87 -6.48 -9.36
C MET A 139 -10.25 -7.86 -9.13
N TRP A 140 -9.26 -7.89 -8.27
CA TRP A 140 -8.59 -9.11 -7.88
C TRP A 140 -9.27 -9.73 -6.67
N SER A 141 -9.45 -11.02 -6.69
CA SER A 141 -9.89 -11.83 -5.56
C SER A 141 -8.86 -12.91 -5.30
N PHE A 142 -8.44 -13.04 -4.07
CA PHE A 142 -7.47 -14.02 -3.62
C PHE A 142 -8.06 -14.87 -2.53
N ALA A 143 -7.79 -16.17 -2.56
CA ALA A 143 -8.18 -17.11 -1.53
C ALA A 143 -7.09 -18.16 -1.34
N ASN A 144 -6.78 -18.49 -0.10
CA ASN A 144 -5.80 -19.53 0.20
C ASN A 144 -6.38 -20.92 -0.09
N TRP A 145 -5.56 -21.77 -0.65
CA TRP A 145 -5.81 -23.19 -0.84
C TRP A 145 -4.64 -23.97 -0.26
N GLY A 146 -4.67 -24.24 1.04
CA GLY A 146 -3.49 -24.69 1.76
C GLY A 146 -2.45 -23.59 1.83
N GLU A 147 -1.25 -23.85 1.34
CA GLU A 147 -0.17 -22.87 1.20
C GLU A 147 -0.19 -22.11 -0.13
N ASP A 148 -0.98 -22.58 -1.10
CA ASP A 148 -1.14 -21.98 -2.40
C ASP A 148 -2.25 -20.94 -2.43
N VAL A 149 -2.37 -20.21 -3.54
CA VAL A 149 -3.38 -19.17 -3.69
C VAL A 149 -4.16 -19.34 -4.98
N LEU A 150 -5.49 -19.33 -4.82
CA LEU A 150 -6.43 -19.20 -5.91
C LEU A 150 -6.68 -17.71 -6.20
N ILE A 151 -6.63 -17.34 -7.46
CA ILE A 151 -6.65 -15.97 -7.91
C ILE A 151 -7.69 -15.83 -9.00
N VAL A 152 -8.54 -14.80 -8.88
CA VAL A 152 -9.50 -14.42 -9.93
C VAL A 152 -9.35 -12.94 -10.22
N ASN A 153 -9.27 -12.62 -11.50
CA ASN A 153 -9.36 -11.25 -11.99
C ASN A 153 -10.70 -11.06 -12.71
N SER A 154 -11.47 -10.05 -12.33
CA SER A 154 -12.79 -9.79 -12.91
C SER A 154 -12.77 -9.40 -14.38
N SER A 155 -11.66 -8.88 -14.90
CA SER A 155 -11.49 -8.55 -16.32
C SER A 155 -11.14 -9.76 -17.18
N ASP A 156 -10.47 -10.75 -16.60
CA ASP A 156 -10.04 -11.96 -17.32
C ASP A 156 -11.04 -13.12 -17.15
N GLY A 157 -11.64 -13.23 -15.97
CA GLY A 157 -12.64 -14.27 -15.67
C GLY A 157 -12.07 -15.68 -15.48
N ARG A 158 -10.75 -15.85 -15.62
CA ARG A 158 -10.08 -17.14 -15.37
C ARG A 158 -9.85 -17.33 -13.87
N LEU A 159 -9.93 -18.58 -13.43
CA LEU A 159 -9.41 -18.99 -12.13
C LEU A 159 -7.95 -19.39 -12.31
N LEU A 160 -7.08 -18.68 -11.66
CA LEU A 160 -5.63 -18.90 -11.67
C LEU A 160 -5.21 -19.59 -10.37
N PHE A 161 -4.17 -20.39 -10.47
CA PHE A 161 -3.57 -21.08 -9.34
C PHE A 161 -2.10 -20.67 -9.26
N LEU A 162 -1.67 -20.20 -8.09
CA LEU A 162 -0.27 -19.91 -7.81
C LEU A 162 0.23 -20.90 -6.79
N ASP A 163 1.21 -21.69 -7.18
CA ASP A 163 1.94 -22.60 -6.32
C ASP A 163 2.96 -21.80 -5.50
N ALA A 164 2.84 -21.84 -4.17
CA ALA A 164 3.73 -21.11 -3.28
C ALA A 164 5.16 -21.68 -3.25
N SER A 165 5.35 -22.92 -3.66
CA SER A 165 6.67 -23.57 -3.71
C SER A 165 7.49 -23.14 -4.93
N THR A 166 6.82 -22.62 -5.96
CA THR A 166 7.46 -22.19 -7.21
C THR A 166 6.90 -20.82 -7.67
N PRO A 167 7.08 -19.76 -6.88
CA PRO A 167 6.59 -18.44 -7.26
C PRO A 167 7.36 -17.95 -8.49
N GLY A 168 6.71 -17.97 -9.66
CA GLY A 168 7.27 -17.46 -10.91
C GLY A 168 7.80 -18.54 -11.87
N GLY A 169 7.39 -19.79 -11.70
CA GLY A 169 7.60 -20.88 -12.67
C GLY A 169 6.47 -20.96 -13.70
#